data_26a4641ff72d8242a59e034b11b1dcb0
#
_entry.id   26a4641ff72d8242a59e034b11b1dcb0
#
_cell.length_a   1.000
_cell.length_b   1.000
_cell.length_c   1.000
_cell.angle_alpha   90.00
_cell.angle_beta   90.00
_cell.angle_gamma   90.00
#
_symmetry.space_group_name_H-M   'P 1'
#
loop_
_entity.id
_entity.type
_entity.pdbx_description
1 polymer ?
#
loop_
_entity_poly.entity_id
_entity_poly.type
_entity_poly.pdbx_seq_one_letter_code
_entity_poly.pdbx_strand_id
1 'polypeptide(L)'
;MSTISVEKALLKANSHVKKGAIKEAQSLYYSILKAFPKNKRALQGLIDLNAPKNSSVKQGLPQELITQLINLYNIGSLEEVVKQSQSLIKQNPEAWVVWNIMGAANKALGRVDEAFEAFKKVTEINSKYAEGFNNLGVALKDQGKLDE
;
A
#
# COMPACT_ATOMS: atom_id res chain seq x y z
N MET A 1 -28.02 7.67 -10.41
CA MET A 1 -27.21 8.86 -10.71
C MET A 1 -26.68 8.78 -12.12
N SER A 2 -26.76 9.86 -12.84
CA SER A 2 -26.19 9.95 -14.19
C SER A 2 -24.67 10.04 -14.14
N THR A 3 -24.00 9.67 -15.23
CA THR A 3 -22.54 9.77 -15.38
C THR A 3 -21.99 11.19 -15.16
N ILE A 4 -22.79 12.20 -15.50
CA ILE A 4 -22.47 13.61 -15.27
C ILE A 4 -22.31 13.91 -13.78
N SER A 5 -23.08 13.22 -12.93
CA SER A 5 -23.04 13.37 -11.48
C SER A 5 -21.71 12.86 -10.89
N VAL A 6 -21.17 11.75 -11.42
CA VAL A 6 -19.89 11.20 -10.97
C VAL A 6 -18.72 12.15 -11.31
N GLU A 7 -18.68 12.65 -12.53
CA GLU A 7 -17.63 13.61 -12.96
C GLU A 7 -17.66 14.89 -12.11
N LYS A 8 -18.86 15.44 -11.87
CA LYS A 8 -19.02 16.62 -11.01
C LYS A 8 -18.57 16.33 -9.59
N ALA A 9 -18.92 15.16 -9.05
CA ALA A 9 -18.53 14.76 -7.71
C ALA A 9 -17.01 14.61 -7.59
N LEU A 10 -16.36 14.03 -8.60
CA LEU A 10 -14.89 13.89 -8.64
C LEU A 10 -14.21 15.26 -8.68
N LEU A 11 -14.70 16.17 -9.53
CA LEU A 11 -14.16 17.52 -9.62
C LEU A 11 -14.32 18.27 -8.30
N LYS A 12 -15.47 18.14 -7.66
CA LYS A 12 -15.75 18.74 -6.36
C LYS A 12 -14.85 18.17 -5.27
N ALA A 13 -14.66 16.86 -5.24
CA ALA A 13 -13.76 16.20 -4.31
C ALA A 13 -12.33 16.70 -4.49
N ASN A 14 -11.84 16.76 -5.71
CA ASN A 14 -10.51 17.29 -6.02
C ASN A 14 -10.35 18.74 -5.58
N SER A 15 -11.38 19.55 -5.77
CA SER A 15 -11.40 20.94 -5.31
C SER A 15 -11.28 21.03 -3.79
N HIS A 16 -11.99 20.19 -3.04
CA HIS A 16 -11.88 20.12 -1.59
C HIS A 16 -10.48 19.71 -1.14
N VAL A 17 -9.85 18.76 -1.84
CA VAL A 17 -8.46 18.35 -1.56
C VAL A 17 -7.52 19.54 -1.67
N LYS A 18 -7.64 20.32 -2.75
CA LYS A 18 -6.81 21.51 -2.98
C LYS A 18 -7.00 22.57 -1.90
N LYS A 19 -8.20 22.66 -1.34
CA LYS A 19 -8.53 23.63 -0.27
C LYS A 19 -8.21 23.10 1.13
N GLY A 20 -7.75 21.86 1.26
CA GLY A 20 -7.48 21.24 2.55
C GLY A 20 -8.71 20.70 3.27
N ALA A 21 -9.86 20.70 2.61
CA ALA A 21 -11.11 20.18 3.17
C ALA A 21 -11.17 18.65 2.99
N ILE A 22 -10.37 17.95 3.78
CA ILE A 22 -10.13 16.51 3.62
C ILE A 22 -11.38 15.66 3.90
N LYS A 23 -12.13 15.99 4.95
CA LYS A 23 -13.33 15.24 5.32
C LYS A 23 -14.41 15.32 4.23
N GLU A 24 -14.59 16.47 3.65
CA GLU A 24 -15.54 16.70 2.56
C GLU A 24 -15.14 15.92 1.31
N ALA A 25 -13.85 15.91 1.00
CA ALA A 25 -13.32 15.13 -0.12
C ALA A 25 -13.54 13.64 0.10
N GLN A 26 -13.22 13.12 1.29
CA GLN A 26 -13.44 11.72 1.64
C GLN A 26 -14.92 11.32 1.48
N SER A 27 -15.81 12.16 2.01
CA SER A 27 -17.26 11.92 1.92
C SER A 27 -17.72 11.76 0.47
N LEU A 28 -17.23 12.62 -0.42
CA LEU A 28 -17.56 12.55 -1.85
C LEU A 28 -17.01 11.28 -2.51
N TYR A 29 -15.75 10.93 -2.22
CA TYR A 29 -15.17 9.70 -2.75
C TYR A 29 -15.92 8.45 -2.27
N TYR A 30 -16.29 8.39 -1.00
CA TYR A 30 -17.09 7.28 -0.47
C TYR A 30 -18.47 7.20 -1.14
N SER A 31 -19.11 8.33 -1.36
CA SER A 31 -20.41 8.37 -2.06
C SER A 31 -20.30 7.81 -3.48
N ILE A 32 -19.21 8.17 -4.18
CA ILE A 32 -18.94 7.65 -5.54
C ILE A 32 -18.73 6.14 -5.48
N LEU A 33 -17.92 5.66 -4.53
CA LEU A 33 -17.60 4.23 -4.40
C LEU A 33 -18.81 3.40 -3.95
N LYS A 34 -19.73 4.00 -3.21
CA LYS A 34 -20.98 3.34 -2.82
C LYS A 34 -21.83 3.02 -4.04
N ALA A 35 -21.88 3.96 -5.00
CA ALA A 35 -22.62 3.78 -6.25
C ALA A 35 -21.83 3.01 -7.30
N PHE A 36 -20.51 3.23 -7.35
CA PHE A 36 -19.61 2.66 -8.37
C PHE A 36 -18.35 2.09 -7.69
N PRO A 37 -18.42 0.88 -7.10
CA PRO A 37 -17.31 0.31 -6.30
C PRO A 37 -15.99 0.12 -7.06
N LYS A 38 -16.05 0.05 -8.38
CA LYS A 38 -14.85 -0.13 -9.22
C LYS A 38 -14.32 1.17 -9.80
N ASN A 39 -14.83 2.31 -9.35
CA ASN A 39 -14.34 3.61 -9.84
C ASN A 39 -12.91 3.86 -9.38
N LYS A 40 -11.97 3.71 -10.31
CA LYS A 40 -10.52 3.82 -10.02
C LYS A 40 -10.13 5.22 -9.55
N ARG A 41 -10.76 6.26 -10.06
CA ARG A 41 -10.47 7.65 -9.69
C ARG A 41 -10.84 7.93 -8.24
N ALA A 42 -12.00 7.46 -7.80
CA ALA A 42 -12.44 7.63 -6.43
C ALA A 42 -11.59 6.80 -5.46
N LEU A 43 -11.25 5.57 -5.84
CA LEU A 43 -10.33 4.72 -5.06
C LEU A 43 -8.97 5.39 -4.91
N GLN A 44 -8.41 5.89 -5.99
CA GLN A 44 -7.12 6.57 -5.96
C GLN A 44 -7.18 7.82 -5.10
N GLY A 45 -8.25 8.60 -5.22
CA GLY A 45 -8.45 9.79 -4.39
C GLY A 45 -8.45 9.48 -2.90
N LEU A 46 -9.12 8.40 -2.48
CA LEU A 46 -9.12 7.96 -1.08
C LEU A 46 -7.74 7.50 -0.62
N ILE A 47 -7.05 6.73 -1.44
CA ILE A 47 -5.69 6.26 -1.14
C ILE A 47 -4.77 7.46 -0.91
N ASP A 48 -4.83 8.44 -1.80
CA ASP A 48 -4.01 9.65 -1.71
C ASP A 48 -4.32 10.47 -0.45
N LEU A 49 -5.60 10.56 -0.07
CA LEU A 49 -6.02 11.29 1.13
C LEU A 49 -5.61 10.59 2.42
N ASN A 50 -5.63 9.26 2.41
CA ASN A 50 -5.29 8.46 3.59
C ASN A 50 -3.79 8.20 3.70
N ALA A 51 -3.02 8.51 2.65
CA ALA A 51 -1.58 8.38 2.70
C ALA A 51 -1.00 9.33 3.74
N PRO A 52 -0.12 8.86 4.65
CA PRO A 52 0.47 9.74 5.65
C PRO A 52 1.28 10.83 4.96
N LYS A 53 0.93 12.07 5.23
CA LYS A 53 1.57 13.24 4.59
C LYS A 53 3.07 13.33 4.83
N ASN A 54 3.59 12.57 5.81
CA ASN A 54 4.99 12.70 6.24
C ASN A 54 5.87 11.50 5.89
N SER A 55 5.35 10.42 5.31
CA SER A 55 6.14 9.19 5.28
C SER A 55 6.75 8.84 3.94
N SER A 56 6.27 9.36 2.86
CA SER A 56 6.72 8.84 1.57
C SER A 56 7.12 9.89 0.56
N VAL A 57 6.69 11.11 0.79
CA VAL A 57 6.88 12.17 -0.21
C VAL A 57 8.33 12.54 -0.36
N LYS A 58 9.14 12.32 0.68
CA LYS A 58 10.58 12.61 0.64
C LYS A 58 11.39 11.50 -0.04
N GLN A 59 10.80 10.37 -0.35
CA GLN A 59 11.55 9.20 -0.80
C GLN A 59 11.41 8.88 -2.28
N GLY A 60 10.68 9.68 -3.00
CA GLY A 60 10.70 9.66 -4.45
C GLY A 60 10.19 8.39 -5.14
N LEU A 61 9.53 7.47 -4.43
CA LEU A 61 8.92 6.31 -5.07
C LEU A 61 7.58 6.69 -5.69
N PRO A 62 7.45 6.58 -7.02
CA PRO A 62 6.15 6.81 -7.65
C PRO A 62 5.12 5.79 -7.17
N GLN A 63 3.91 6.26 -6.88
CA GLN A 63 2.79 5.42 -6.49
C GLN A 63 2.52 4.32 -7.53
N GLU A 64 2.79 4.61 -8.79
CA GLU A 64 2.62 3.69 -9.90
C GLU A 64 3.42 2.40 -9.74
N LEU A 65 4.65 2.51 -9.23
CA LEU A 65 5.51 1.34 -9.00
C LEU A 65 4.93 0.44 -7.89
N ILE A 66 4.40 1.05 -6.84
CA ILE A 66 3.74 0.30 -5.76
C ILE A 66 2.50 -0.40 -6.31
N THR A 67 1.71 0.28 -7.11
CA THR A 67 0.52 -0.29 -7.76
C THR A 67 0.89 -1.46 -8.67
N GLN A 68 1.99 -1.35 -9.43
CA GLN A 68 2.50 -2.44 -10.26
C GLN A 68 2.87 -3.67 -9.43
N LEU A 69 3.54 -3.47 -8.31
CA LEU A 69 3.89 -4.57 -7.40
C LEU A 69 2.65 -5.27 -6.85
N ILE A 70 1.65 -4.50 -6.44
CA ILE A 70 0.39 -5.04 -5.94
C ILE A 70 -0.32 -5.83 -7.03
N ASN A 71 -0.35 -5.31 -8.25
CA ASN A 71 -0.98 -6.01 -9.38
C ASN A 71 -0.27 -7.31 -9.69
N LEU A 72 1.07 -7.31 -9.70
CA LEU A 72 1.87 -8.52 -9.91
C LEU A 72 1.60 -9.56 -8.81
N TYR A 73 1.50 -9.11 -7.58
CA TYR A 73 1.16 -9.96 -6.45
C TYR A 73 -0.22 -10.60 -6.65
N ASN A 74 -1.21 -9.80 -7.03
CA ASN A 74 -2.59 -10.26 -7.19
C ASN A 74 -2.77 -11.27 -8.33
N ILE A 75 -1.95 -11.16 -9.39
CA ILE A 75 -2.00 -12.14 -10.49
C ILE A 75 -1.10 -13.37 -10.23
N GLY A 76 -0.44 -13.41 -9.09
CA GLY A 76 0.39 -14.55 -8.71
C GLY A 76 1.81 -14.53 -9.24
N SER A 77 2.27 -13.44 -9.86
CA SER A 77 3.64 -13.28 -10.35
C SER A 77 4.60 -12.94 -9.21
N LEU A 78 4.67 -13.81 -8.22
CA LEU A 78 5.36 -13.57 -6.95
C LEU A 78 6.88 -13.42 -7.10
N GLU A 79 7.49 -14.20 -7.97
CA GLU A 79 8.94 -14.11 -8.27
C GLU A 79 9.29 -12.72 -8.82
N GLU A 80 8.45 -12.21 -9.70
CA GLU A 80 8.64 -10.89 -10.29
C GLU A 80 8.46 -9.79 -9.24
N VAL A 81 7.50 -9.97 -8.32
CA VAL A 81 7.31 -9.05 -7.18
C VAL A 81 8.60 -8.96 -6.37
N VAL A 82 9.20 -10.10 -6.00
CA VAL A 82 10.44 -10.13 -5.23
C VAL A 82 11.56 -9.45 -5.97
N LYS A 83 11.74 -9.77 -7.25
CA LYS A 83 12.79 -9.21 -8.09
C LYS A 83 12.69 -7.69 -8.21
N GLN A 84 11.50 -7.18 -8.53
CA GLN A 84 11.29 -5.73 -8.67
C GLN A 84 11.41 -5.03 -7.32
N SER A 85 10.92 -5.63 -6.25
CA SER A 85 11.05 -5.10 -4.90
C SER A 85 12.52 -4.96 -4.49
N GLN A 86 13.34 -5.96 -4.76
CA GLN A 86 14.77 -5.91 -4.47
C GLN A 86 15.47 -4.75 -5.18
N SER A 87 15.12 -4.52 -6.44
CA SER A 87 15.66 -3.39 -7.20
C SER A 87 15.24 -2.05 -6.61
N LEU A 88 13.97 -1.91 -6.22
CA LEU A 88 13.45 -0.68 -5.64
C LEU A 88 14.05 -0.39 -4.26
N ILE A 89 14.26 -1.42 -3.45
CA ILE A 89 14.86 -1.30 -2.12
C ILE A 89 16.31 -0.82 -2.20
N LYS A 90 17.07 -1.25 -3.20
CA LYS A 90 18.44 -0.78 -3.40
C LYS A 90 18.50 0.74 -3.58
N GLN A 91 17.51 1.30 -4.25
CA GLN A 91 17.41 2.73 -4.47
C GLN A 91 16.74 3.47 -3.32
N ASN A 92 15.84 2.80 -2.62
CA ASN A 92 15.02 3.39 -1.55
C ASN A 92 14.93 2.41 -0.37
N PRO A 93 16.03 2.27 0.42
CA PRO A 93 16.07 1.27 1.51
C PRO A 93 15.03 1.49 2.61
N GLU A 94 14.47 2.70 2.72
CA GLU A 94 13.48 3.04 3.73
C GLU A 94 12.04 2.94 3.24
N ALA A 95 11.82 2.40 2.03
CA ALA A 95 10.49 2.20 1.48
C ALA A 95 9.83 0.97 2.14
N TRP A 96 9.34 1.14 3.35
CA TRP A 96 8.75 0.05 4.14
C TRP A 96 7.60 -0.66 3.43
N VAL A 97 6.84 0.07 2.61
CA VAL A 97 5.74 -0.52 1.82
C VAL A 97 6.27 -1.58 0.87
N VAL A 98 7.40 -1.32 0.21
CA VAL A 98 8.05 -2.27 -0.70
C VAL A 98 8.55 -3.49 0.08
N TRP A 99 9.18 -3.27 1.24
CA TRP A 99 9.58 -4.36 2.13
C TRP A 99 8.39 -5.22 2.53
N ASN A 100 7.25 -4.61 2.84
CA ASN A 100 6.04 -5.32 3.24
C ASN A 100 5.49 -6.19 2.09
N ILE A 101 5.42 -5.63 0.89
CA ILE A 101 4.96 -6.36 -0.30
C ILE A 101 5.90 -7.53 -0.61
N MET A 102 7.21 -7.29 -0.52
CA MET A 102 8.22 -8.34 -0.75
C MET A 102 8.11 -9.45 0.29
N GLY A 103 7.88 -9.08 1.56
CA GLY A 103 7.67 -10.05 2.63
C GLY A 103 6.46 -10.93 2.36
N ALA A 104 5.35 -10.33 1.94
CA ALA A 104 4.14 -11.07 1.59
C ALA A 104 4.37 -12.02 0.41
N ALA A 105 5.10 -11.58 -0.61
CA ALA A 105 5.43 -12.41 -1.77
C ALA A 105 6.33 -13.60 -1.38
N ASN A 106 7.35 -13.34 -0.56
CA ASN A 106 8.23 -14.41 -0.06
C ASN A 106 7.47 -15.41 0.78
N LYS A 107 6.56 -14.95 1.63
CA LYS A 107 5.71 -15.83 2.43
C LYS A 107 4.86 -16.72 1.54
N ALA A 108 4.23 -16.15 0.51
CA ALA A 108 3.42 -16.91 -0.44
C ALA A 108 4.24 -17.93 -1.24
N LEU A 109 5.53 -17.65 -1.47
CA LEU A 109 6.47 -18.56 -2.14
C LEU A 109 7.04 -19.63 -1.19
N GLY A 110 6.72 -19.57 0.10
CA GLY A 110 7.25 -20.49 1.10
C GLY A 110 8.66 -20.13 1.59
N ARG A 111 9.15 -18.96 1.24
CA ARG A 111 10.47 -18.45 1.65
C ARG A 111 10.34 -17.75 3.00
N VAL A 112 10.22 -18.53 4.04
CA VAL A 112 9.87 -18.07 5.38
C VAL A 112 10.93 -17.14 5.97
N ASP A 113 12.21 -17.46 5.80
CA ASP A 113 13.32 -16.67 6.34
C ASP A 113 13.41 -15.29 5.66
N GLU A 114 13.26 -15.24 4.35
CA GLU A 114 13.26 -13.99 3.59
C GLU A 114 12.04 -13.14 3.95
N ALA A 115 10.88 -13.77 4.15
CA ALA A 115 9.68 -13.07 4.60
C ALA A 115 9.88 -12.46 5.99
N PHE A 116 10.48 -13.21 6.90
CA PHE A 116 10.80 -12.72 8.25
C PHE A 116 11.71 -11.48 8.19
N GLU A 117 12.80 -11.55 7.43
CA GLU A 117 13.73 -10.42 7.31
C GLU A 117 13.04 -9.19 6.72
N ALA A 118 12.19 -9.37 5.71
CA ALA A 118 11.47 -8.26 5.11
C ALA A 118 10.50 -7.60 6.10
N PHE A 119 9.71 -8.39 6.82
CA PHE A 119 8.77 -7.87 7.82
C PHE A 119 9.49 -7.23 9.01
N LYS A 120 10.65 -7.78 9.39
CA LYS A 120 11.50 -7.17 10.42
C LYS A 120 11.92 -5.76 10.00
N LYS A 121 12.34 -5.59 8.75
CA LYS A 121 12.67 -4.27 8.19
C LYS A 121 11.48 -3.31 8.24
N VAL A 122 10.28 -3.78 7.95
CA VAL A 122 9.08 -2.94 8.04
C VAL A 122 8.91 -2.38 9.45
N THR A 123 9.07 -3.20 10.48
CA THR A 123 8.91 -2.77 11.87
C THR A 123 10.04 -1.83 12.33
N GLU A 124 11.24 -1.99 11.79
CA GLU A 124 12.38 -1.11 12.08
C GLU A 124 12.18 0.28 11.43
N ILE A 125 11.67 0.31 10.20
CA ILE A 125 11.48 1.57 9.46
C ILE A 125 10.23 2.29 9.93
N ASN A 126 9.13 1.57 10.12
CA ASN A 126 7.85 2.15 10.53
C ASN A 126 7.31 1.41 11.76
N SER A 127 7.78 1.82 12.94
CA SER A 127 7.40 1.21 14.22
C SER A 127 5.94 1.47 14.61
N LYS A 128 5.24 2.34 13.91
CA LYS A 128 3.82 2.64 14.17
C LYS A 128 2.87 1.79 13.33
N TYR A 129 3.39 1.01 12.40
CA TYR A 129 2.58 0.18 11.53
C TYR A 129 2.26 -1.15 12.23
N ALA A 130 1.09 -1.20 12.88
CA ALA A 130 0.67 -2.35 13.68
C ALA A 130 0.62 -3.66 12.88
N GLU A 131 0.17 -3.59 11.63
CA GLU A 131 0.11 -4.76 10.75
C GLU A 131 1.50 -5.34 10.46
N GLY A 132 2.53 -4.47 10.45
CA GLY A 132 3.92 -4.91 10.30
C GLY A 132 4.36 -5.86 11.42
N PHE A 133 4.01 -5.54 12.67
CA PHE A 133 4.28 -6.41 13.81
C PHE A 133 3.47 -7.69 13.74
N ASN A 134 2.23 -7.63 13.29
CA ASN A 134 1.40 -8.80 13.09
C ASN A 134 2.01 -9.73 12.04
N ASN A 135 2.43 -9.19 10.93
CA ASN A 135 3.09 -9.95 9.85
C ASN A 135 4.39 -10.59 10.35
N LEU A 136 5.16 -9.85 11.16
CA LEU A 136 6.39 -10.36 11.77
C LEU A 136 6.08 -11.54 12.70
N GLY A 137 5.04 -11.42 13.52
CA GLY A 137 4.60 -12.50 14.40
C GLY A 137 4.20 -13.76 13.64
N VAL A 138 3.47 -13.60 12.54
CA VAL A 138 3.10 -14.73 11.67
C VAL A 138 4.35 -15.37 11.05
N ALA A 139 5.30 -14.58 10.59
CA ALA A 139 6.55 -15.11 10.03
C ALA A 139 7.38 -15.86 11.08
N LEU A 140 7.42 -15.39 12.32
CA LEU A 140 8.06 -16.09 13.42
C LEU A 140 7.41 -17.45 13.69
N LYS A 141 6.09 -17.47 13.67
CA LYS A 141 5.32 -18.71 13.82
C LYS A 141 5.66 -19.69 12.69
N ASP A 142 5.71 -19.22 11.48
CA ASP A 142 6.04 -20.02 10.29
C ASP A 142 7.46 -20.60 10.39
N GLN A 143 8.39 -19.86 11.01
CA GLN A 143 9.74 -20.38 11.28
C GLN A 143 9.81 -21.35 12.44
N GLY A 144 8.72 -21.54 13.18
CA GLY A 144 8.71 -22.36 14.38
C GLY A 144 9.44 -21.74 15.56
N LYS A 145 9.63 -20.43 15.57
CA LYS A 145 10.37 -19.71 16.61
C LYS A 145 9.48 -18.92 17.58
N LEU A 146 8.20 -19.21 17.58
CA LEU A 146 7.24 -18.48 18.39
C LEU A 146 7.46 -18.67 19.89
N ASP A 147 8.04 -19.80 20.28
CA ASP A 147 8.28 -20.17 21.69
C ASP A 147 9.63 -19.66 22.21
N GLU A 148 10.37 -18.96 21.39
CA GLU A 148 11.63 -18.32 21.77
C GLU A 148 11.39 -16.85 22.12
#